data_ddcb5ffcca732ef4f784f4c6bf318618
#
_entry.id   ddcb5ffcca732ef4f784f4c6bf318618
#
_cell.length_a   1.000
_cell.length_b   1.000
_cell.length_c   1.000
_cell.angle_alpha   90.00
_cell.angle_beta   90.00
_cell.angle_gamma   90.00
#
_symmetry.space_group_name_H-M   'P 1'
#
loop_
_entity.id
_entity.type
_entity.pdbx_description
1 polymer ?
#
loop_
_entity_poly.entity_id
_entity_poly.type
_entity_poly.pdbx_seq_one_letter_code
_entity_poly.pdbx_strand_id
1 'polypeptide(L)'
;MTKRKLWQLLWRHYRTLLLTAGVILLLAGIKEGYSVTHNPSLYVAAHATNFTLTSVTGVRTIASLGVSFVLGILLFLTDNFTNFDQYLFSLPVTRRRIYRRKIGLLIGTLISGYVVMEVSFGLIAWRAIVNRHVQINWNATLYEDLETLAAILTLSLLAATFGLWVGHVFASVLAAFVFTCSLVFAYDGLINVVAGLTGLKYRQVDVLGRLQGHQLSGVLTILALCLVISGCLYWLDQWAFEHLSLESSQDFFRFPQWRGAVLGFSIGYLIVAISCSQFGTGILGMVTDNYRAQMPLLAGIIMALVVAYLTWSLGRWFLYRPDKFRDVWTFKKLA
;
A
#
# COMPACT_ATOMS: atom_id res chain seq x y z
N MET A 1 -27.42 11.77 -17.81
CA MET A 1 -27.57 11.28 -16.41
C MET A 1 -27.09 12.36 -15.43
N THR A 2 -27.88 12.69 -14.38
CA THR A 2 -27.50 13.71 -13.40
C THR A 2 -26.39 13.21 -12.45
N LYS A 3 -25.59 14.14 -11.89
CA LYS A 3 -24.49 13.81 -10.94
C LYS A 3 -24.98 12.98 -9.75
N ARG A 4 -26.19 13.25 -9.25
CA ARG A 4 -26.82 12.60 -8.10
C ARG A 4 -27.23 11.14 -8.41
N LYS A 5 -27.75 10.89 -9.62
CA LYS A 5 -28.18 9.53 -10.02
C LYS A 5 -26.97 8.58 -10.14
N LEU A 6 -25.82 9.04 -10.68
CA LEU A 6 -24.62 8.24 -10.77
C LEU A 6 -24.06 7.89 -9.37
N TRP A 7 -24.04 8.87 -8.45
CA TRP A 7 -23.62 8.63 -7.07
C TRP A 7 -24.50 7.59 -6.37
N GLN A 8 -25.82 7.71 -6.50
CA GLN A 8 -26.77 6.75 -5.91
C GLN A 8 -26.60 5.33 -6.48
N LEU A 9 -26.32 5.21 -7.78
CA LEU A 9 -26.05 3.94 -8.43
C LEU A 9 -24.80 3.26 -7.86
N LEU A 10 -23.68 3.99 -7.82
CA LEU A 10 -22.42 3.49 -7.27
C LEU A 10 -22.57 3.14 -5.79
N TRP A 11 -23.22 4.00 -4.98
CA TRP A 11 -23.48 3.72 -3.58
C TRP A 11 -24.30 2.43 -3.39
N ARG A 12 -25.35 2.22 -4.16
CA ARG A 12 -26.15 0.99 -4.07
C ARG A 12 -25.35 -0.25 -4.40
N HIS A 13 -24.45 -0.16 -5.37
CA HIS A 13 -23.60 -1.28 -5.78
C HIS A 13 -22.57 -1.65 -4.72
N TYR A 14 -21.86 -0.65 -4.19
CA TYR A 14 -20.76 -0.87 -3.26
C TYR A 14 -21.14 -0.78 -1.77
N ARG A 15 -22.39 -0.45 -1.43
CA ARG A 15 -22.82 -0.17 -0.05
C ARG A 15 -22.40 -1.26 0.95
N THR A 16 -22.54 -2.53 0.59
CA THR A 16 -22.19 -3.64 1.47
C THR A 16 -20.69 -3.62 1.78
N LEU A 17 -19.85 -3.49 0.75
CA LEU A 17 -18.39 -3.41 0.89
C LEU A 17 -17.97 -2.19 1.74
N LEU A 18 -18.55 -1.02 1.48
CA LEU A 18 -18.21 0.21 2.19
C LEU A 18 -18.69 0.20 3.66
N LEU A 19 -19.89 -0.34 3.92
CA LEU A 19 -20.41 -0.47 5.28
C LEU A 19 -19.64 -1.49 6.10
N THR A 20 -19.28 -2.66 5.52
CA THR A 20 -18.44 -3.66 6.23
C THR A 20 -17.09 -3.09 6.60
N ALA A 21 -16.45 -2.32 5.71
CA ALA A 21 -15.21 -1.62 6.01
C ALA A 21 -15.37 -0.63 7.18
N GLY A 22 -16.43 0.18 7.17
CA GLY A 22 -16.73 1.10 8.27
C GLY A 22 -16.94 0.39 9.61
N VAL A 23 -17.65 -0.75 9.60
CA VAL A 23 -17.85 -1.56 10.82
C VAL A 23 -16.52 -2.14 11.32
N ILE A 24 -15.66 -2.64 10.45
CA ILE A 24 -14.34 -3.17 10.84
C ILE A 24 -13.49 -2.07 11.50
N LEU A 25 -13.46 -0.87 10.92
CA LEU A 25 -12.74 0.27 11.49
C LEU A 25 -13.32 0.68 12.85
N LEU A 26 -14.64 0.75 12.98
CA LEU A 26 -15.31 1.03 14.27
C LEU A 26 -14.89 0.01 15.34
N LEU A 27 -14.95 -1.28 15.01
CA LEU A 27 -14.58 -2.36 15.95
C LEU A 27 -13.09 -2.32 16.30
N ALA A 28 -12.21 -1.93 15.36
CA ALA A 28 -10.79 -1.74 15.63
C ALA A 28 -10.55 -0.62 16.64
N GLY A 29 -11.25 0.52 16.50
CA GLY A 29 -11.18 1.62 17.46
C GLY A 29 -11.68 1.21 18.86
N ILE A 30 -12.81 0.50 18.94
CA ILE A 30 -13.36 -0.03 20.21
C ILE A 30 -12.36 -1.00 20.86
N LYS A 31 -11.83 -1.96 20.11
CA LYS A 31 -10.86 -2.95 20.61
C LYS A 31 -9.59 -2.28 21.14
N GLU A 32 -9.06 -1.33 20.41
CA GLU A 32 -7.86 -0.58 20.82
C GLU A 32 -8.14 0.21 22.11
N GLY A 33 -9.26 0.94 22.19
CA GLY A 33 -9.66 1.66 23.38
C GLY A 33 -9.80 0.74 24.59
N TYR A 34 -10.41 -0.43 24.40
CA TYR A 34 -10.49 -1.45 25.47
C TYR A 34 -9.10 -1.98 25.88
N SER A 35 -8.22 -2.25 24.91
CA SER A 35 -6.86 -2.69 25.18
C SER A 35 -6.08 -1.67 26.01
N VAL A 36 -6.19 -0.38 25.67
CA VAL A 36 -5.56 0.71 26.42
C VAL A 36 -6.07 0.77 27.87
N THR A 37 -7.36 0.55 28.10
CA THR A 37 -7.93 0.59 29.46
C THR A 37 -7.41 -0.53 30.36
N HIS A 38 -7.09 -1.70 29.80
CA HIS A 38 -6.68 -2.90 30.55
C HIS A 38 -5.16 -3.15 30.53
N ASN A 39 -4.39 -2.37 29.76
CA ASN A 39 -2.96 -2.59 29.62
C ASN A 39 -2.17 -1.96 30.77
N PRO A 40 -1.41 -2.75 31.55
CA PRO A 40 -0.57 -2.24 32.64
C PRO A 40 0.59 -1.36 32.16
N SER A 41 1.00 -1.44 30.89
CA SER A 41 2.07 -0.57 30.33
C SER A 41 1.70 0.93 30.33
N LEU A 42 0.42 1.29 30.40
CA LEU A 42 -0.01 2.67 30.63
C LEU A 42 0.44 3.23 31.99
N TYR A 43 0.70 2.38 32.99
CA TYR A 43 1.27 2.84 34.26
C TYR A 43 2.72 3.30 34.09
N VAL A 44 3.49 2.64 33.22
CA VAL A 44 4.87 3.04 32.87
C VAL A 44 4.84 4.34 32.04
N ALA A 45 3.87 4.47 31.14
CA ALA A 45 3.69 5.65 30.32
C ALA A 45 3.26 6.91 31.09
N ALA A 46 2.59 6.75 32.23
CA ALA A 46 2.21 7.88 33.11
C ALA A 46 3.41 8.69 33.58
N HIS A 47 4.59 8.10 33.59
CA HIS A 47 5.83 8.76 33.97
C HIS A 47 6.69 9.19 32.77
N ALA A 48 6.25 8.91 31.54
CA ALA A 48 6.94 9.31 30.32
C ALA A 48 6.43 10.67 29.82
N THR A 49 7.35 11.62 29.67
CA THR A 49 7.03 13.01 29.25
C THR A 49 6.56 13.16 27.80
N ASN A 50 6.65 12.10 26.97
CA ASN A 50 6.35 12.11 25.53
C ASN A 50 5.50 10.91 25.10
N PHE A 51 4.45 10.59 25.85
CA PHE A 51 3.57 9.49 25.47
C PHE A 51 2.62 9.89 24.33
N THR A 52 2.62 9.09 23.25
CA THR A 52 1.66 9.23 22.14
C THR A 52 0.64 8.10 22.19
N LEU A 53 -0.62 8.42 21.87
CA LEU A 53 -1.71 7.43 21.89
C LEU A 53 -1.59 6.34 20.81
N THR A 54 -0.83 6.61 19.76
CA THR A 54 -0.62 5.68 18.63
C THR A 54 0.30 4.52 18.97
N SER A 55 1.16 4.66 19.96
CA SER A 55 2.21 3.68 20.27
C SER A 55 1.76 2.46 21.11
N VAL A 56 0.45 2.32 21.43
CA VAL A 56 0.03 1.35 22.47
C VAL A 56 -0.07 -0.10 21.97
N THR A 57 -0.78 -0.39 20.90
CA THR A 57 -0.94 -1.79 20.44
C THR A 57 -0.90 -1.99 18.92
N GLY A 58 -0.95 -0.93 18.14
CA GLY A 58 -0.89 -0.98 16.67
C GLY A 58 -2.09 -1.60 15.97
N VAL A 59 -3.13 -2.05 16.69
CA VAL A 59 -4.32 -2.70 16.09
C VAL A 59 -5.06 -1.74 15.17
N ARG A 60 -5.19 -0.45 15.53
CA ARG A 60 -5.81 0.58 14.68
C ARG A 60 -5.06 0.74 13.37
N THR A 61 -3.74 0.86 13.44
CA THR A 61 -2.87 1.04 12.26
C THR A 61 -2.96 -0.17 11.33
N ILE A 62 -2.84 -1.39 11.87
CA ILE A 62 -2.93 -2.62 11.08
C ILE A 62 -4.32 -2.75 10.45
N ALA A 63 -5.39 -2.51 11.21
CA ALA A 63 -6.76 -2.59 10.69
C ALA A 63 -7.03 -1.55 9.61
N SER A 64 -6.61 -0.29 9.81
CA SER A 64 -6.81 0.79 8.85
C SER A 64 -6.01 0.57 7.56
N LEU A 65 -4.76 0.11 7.64
CA LEU A 65 -3.97 -0.26 6.47
C LEU A 65 -4.57 -1.48 5.76
N GLY A 66 -4.98 -2.52 6.49
CA GLY A 66 -5.61 -3.70 5.92
C GLY A 66 -6.93 -3.38 5.21
N VAL A 67 -7.80 -2.59 5.84
CA VAL A 67 -9.07 -2.16 5.24
C VAL A 67 -8.83 -1.30 4.01
N SER A 68 -7.90 -0.35 4.06
CA SER A 68 -7.59 0.52 2.91
C SER A 68 -7.08 -0.27 1.71
N PHE A 69 -6.19 -1.25 1.96
CA PHE A 69 -5.66 -2.14 0.95
C PHE A 69 -6.77 -2.98 0.30
N VAL A 70 -7.60 -3.64 1.11
CA VAL A 70 -8.69 -4.50 0.63
C VAL A 70 -9.74 -3.69 -0.12
N LEU A 71 -10.15 -2.52 0.39
CA LEU A 71 -11.09 -1.64 -0.28
C LEU A 71 -10.57 -1.14 -1.63
N GLY A 72 -9.30 -0.72 -1.68
CA GLY A 72 -8.67 -0.25 -2.90
C GLY A 72 -8.74 -1.30 -4.02
N ILE A 73 -8.35 -2.53 -3.72
CA ILE A 73 -8.41 -3.63 -4.69
C ILE A 73 -9.85 -3.98 -5.05
N LEU A 74 -10.71 -4.24 -4.06
CA LEU A 74 -12.05 -4.77 -4.27
C LEU A 74 -12.95 -3.78 -5.03
N LEU A 75 -12.71 -2.48 -4.94
CA LEU A 75 -13.50 -1.48 -5.67
C LEU A 75 -13.47 -1.69 -7.19
N PHE A 76 -12.36 -2.19 -7.74
CA PHE A 76 -12.22 -2.46 -9.17
C PHE A 76 -12.40 -3.94 -9.50
N LEU A 77 -12.01 -4.84 -8.62
CA LEU A 77 -12.17 -6.28 -8.85
C LEU A 77 -13.64 -6.73 -8.84
N THR A 78 -14.47 -6.18 -7.96
CA THR A 78 -15.91 -6.50 -7.93
C THR A 78 -16.60 -6.18 -9.24
N ASP A 79 -16.18 -5.12 -9.92
CA ASP A 79 -16.76 -4.75 -11.21
C ASP A 79 -16.43 -5.78 -12.30
N ASN A 80 -15.23 -6.36 -12.23
CA ASN A 80 -14.83 -7.42 -13.15
C ASN A 80 -15.67 -8.67 -12.98
N PHE A 81 -15.97 -9.06 -11.74
CA PHE A 81 -16.80 -10.23 -11.45
C PHE A 81 -18.25 -10.06 -11.84
N THR A 82 -18.78 -8.86 -11.62
CA THR A 82 -20.20 -8.58 -11.84
C THR A 82 -20.48 -8.04 -13.23
N ASN A 83 -19.46 -7.86 -14.09
CA ASN A 83 -19.52 -7.17 -15.37
C ASN A 83 -20.14 -5.76 -15.26
N PHE A 84 -20.01 -5.16 -14.06
CA PHE A 84 -20.60 -3.85 -13.79
C PHE A 84 -19.91 -2.74 -14.57
N ASP A 85 -18.63 -2.89 -14.91
CA ASP A 85 -17.90 -1.97 -15.77
C ASP A 85 -18.54 -1.87 -17.17
N GLN A 86 -19.03 -2.98 -17.74
CA GLN A 86 -19.73 -2.98 -19.04
C GLN A 86 -21.01 -2.15 -18.95
N TYR A 87 -21.78 -2.33 -17.87
CA TYR A 87 -22.97 -1.51 -17.63
C TYR A 87 -22.61 -0.03 -17.43
N LEU A 88 -21.58 0.29 -16.66
CA LEU A 88 -21.17 1.68 -16.43
C LEU A 88 -20.73 2.38 -17.75
N PHE A 89 -20.06 1.63 -18.63
CA PHE A 89 -19.58 2.19 -19.91
C PHE A 89 -20.68 2.33 -20.95
N SER A 90 -21.82 1.66 -20.81
CA SER A 90 -23.01 1.88 -21.66
C SER A 90 -23.79 3.13 -21.27
N LEU A 91 -23.52 3.74 -20.10
CA LEU A 91 -24.20 4.95 -19.66
C LEU A 91 -23.71 6.19 -20.43
N PRO A 92 -24.58 7.19 -20.70
CA PRO A 92 -24.20 8.45 -21.36
C PRO A 92 -23.42 9.36 -20.39
N VAL A 93 -22.28 8.88 -19.90
CA VAL A 93 -21.38 9.56 -18.94
C VAL A 93 -19.94 9.26 -19.34
N THR A 94 -19.06 10.25 -19.26
CA THR A 94 -17.64 10.05 -19.56
C THR A 94 -16.98 9.13 -18.54
N ARG A 95 -16.08 8.23 -18.97
CA ARG A 95 -15.32 7.32 -18.11
C ARG A 95 -14.58 8.05 -17.01
N ARG A 96 -14.00 9.22 -17.32
CA ARG A 96 -13.35 10.11 -16.34
C ARG A 96 -14.27 10.52 -15.20
N ARG A 97 -15.54 10.79 -15.48
CA ARG A 97 -16.53 11.15 -14.46
C ARG A 97 -16.88 9.96 -13.58
N ILE A 98 -16.98 8.76 -14.17
CA ILE A 98 -17.25 7.52 -13.43
C ILE A 98 -16.08 7.26 -12.46
N TYR A 99 -14.84 7.25 -12.96
CA TYR A 99 -13.64 7.06 -12.16
C TYR A 99 -13.57 8.02 -10.97
N ARG A 100 -13.70 9.34 -11.22
CA ARG A 100 -13.68 10.35 -10.16
C ARG A 100 -14.72 10.12 -9.06
N ARG A 101 -15.89 9.59 -9.41
CA ARG A 101 -16.94 9.28 -8.45
C ARG A 101 -16.65 8.00 -7.67
N LYS A 102 -16.08 7.00 -8.31
CA LYS A 102 -15.63 5.77 -7.63
C LYS A 102 -14.54 6.08 -6.59
N ILE A 103 -13.50 6.80 -7.00
CA ILE A 103 -12.43 7.20 -6.08
C ILE A 103 -12.95 8.15 -4.99
N GLY A 104 -13.85 9.06 -5.31
CA GLY A 104 -14.49 9.92 -4.31
C GLY A 104 -15.28 9.13 -3.25
N LEU A 105 -15.94 8.03 -3.63
CA LEU A 105 -16.56 7.09 -2.69
C LEU A 105 -15.52 6.38 -1.82
N LEU A 106 -14.44 5.88 -2.40
CA LEU A 106 -13.35 5.22 -1.70
C LEU A 106 -12.74 6.14 -0.63
N ILE A 107 -12.27 7.31 -1.05
CA ILE A 107 -11.65 8.31 -0.17
C ILE A 107 -12.63 8.76 0.92
N GLY A 108 -13.87 9.08 0.55
CA GLY A 108 -14.90 9.50 1.50
C GLY A 108 -15.18 8.45 2.57
N THR A 109 -15.26 7.18 2.18
CA THR A 109 -15.46 6.06 3.13
C THR A 109 -14.26 5.86 4.03
N LEU A 110 -13.04 5.92 3.49
CA LEU A 110 -11.82 5.76 4.30
C LEU A 110 -11.66 6.89 5.31
N ILE A 111 -11.86 8.15 4.90
CA ILE A 111 -11.79 9.30 5.82
C ILE A 111 -12.87 9.20 6.90
N SER A 112 -14.14 8.96 6.51
CA SER A 112 -15.22 8.85 7.49
C SER A 112 -15.03 7.66 8.42
N GLY A 113 -14.61 6.51 7.91
CA GLY A 113 -14.32 5.32 8.70
C GLY A 113 -13.14 5.52 9.66
N TYR A 114 -12.08 6.20 9.21
CA TYR A 114 -10.93 6.55 10.05
C TYR A 114 -11.33 7.50 11.19
N VAL A 115 -12.10 8.55 10.88
CA VAL A 115 -12.62 9.47 11.91
C VAL A 115 -13.50 8.73 12.93
N VAL A 116 -14.40 7.84 12.48
CA VAL A 116 -15.24 7.03 13.38
C VAL A 116 -14.36 6.12 14.26
N MET A 117 -13.31 5.52 13.71
CA MET A 117 -12.35 4.70 14.45
C MET A 117 -11.65 5.52 15.55
N GLU A 118 -11.12 6.71 15.22
CA GLU A 118 -10.42 7.57 16.19
C GLU A 118 -11.38 8.11 17.27
N VAL A 119 -12.60 8.51 16.90
CA VAL A 119 -13.61 8.94 17.87
C VAL A 119 -14.02 7.81 18.82
N SER A 120 -14.24 6.60 18.30
CA SER A 120 -14.60 5.44 19.14
C SER A 120 -13.47 5.05 20.09
N PHE A 121 -12.23 5.07 19.61
CA PHE A 121 -11.05 4.88 20.42
C PHE A 121 -10.94 5.95 21.53
N GLY A 122 -11.02 7.22 21.15
CA GLY A 122 -10.90 8.35 22.07
C GLY A 122 -11.93 8.32 23.18
N LEU A 123 -13.19 8.02 22.85
CA LEU A 123 -14.29 7.93 23.84
C LEU A 123 -14.05 6.85 24.90
N ILE A 124 -13.49 5.70 24.50
CA ILE A 124 -13.24 4.59 25.43
C ILE A 124 -11.96 4.83 26.23
N ALA A 125 -10.89 5.26 25.55
CA ALA A 125 -9.60 5.50 26.18
C ALA A 125 -9.60 6.68 27.15
N TRP A 126 -10.46 7.70 26.90
CA TRP A 126 -10.53 8.93 27.68
C TRP A 126 -10.67 8.68 29.20
N ARG A 127 -11.55 7.78 29.60
CA ARG A 127 -11.77 7.44 31.01
C ARG A 127 -10.50 6.89 31.67
N ALA A 128 -9.77 6.02 30.94
CA ALA A 128 -8.53 5.44 31.46
C ALA A 128 -7.40 6.48 31.56
N ILE A 129 -7.32 7.38 30.58
CA ILE A 129 -6.32 8.44 30.52
C ILE A 129 -6.52 9.41 31.68
N VAL A 130 -7.75 9.88 31.89
CA VAL A 130 -8.09 10.82 32.99
C VAL A 130 -7.85 10.18 34.36
N ASN A 131 -8.34 8.97 34.58
CA ASN A 131 -8.22 8.27 35.86
C ASN A 131 -6.76 7.95 36.24
N ARG A 132 -5.87 7.83 35.25
CA ARG A 132 -4.45 7.49 35.47
C ARG A 132 -3.51 8.68 35.37
N HIS A 133 -4.05 9.90 35.17
CA HIS A 133 -3.29 11.14 35.02
C HIS A 133 -2.16 11.07 33.99
N VAL A 134 -2.40 10.37 32.86
CA VAL A 134 -1.41 10.21 31.77
C VAL A 134 -1.24 11.54 31.04
N GLN A 135 0.01 12.01 30.94
CA GLN A 135 0.34 13.20 30.15
C GLN A 135 0.51 12.79 28.69
N ILE A 136 -0.39 13.29 27.83
CA ILE A 136 -0.38 13.00 26.40
C ILE A 136 0.23 14.17 25.64
N ASN A 137 1.14 13.87 24.73
CA ASN A 137 1.59 14.81 23.73
C ASN A 137 0.60 14.88 22.56
N TRP A 138 -0.37 15.77 22.65
CA TRP A 138 -1.44 15.91 21.65
C TRP A 138 -0.92 16.29 20.27
N ASN A 139 0.12 17.14 20.20
CA ASN A 139 0.69 17.53 18.93
C ASN A 139 1.34 16.33 18.21
N ALA A 140 2.13 15.55 18.94
CA ALA A 140 2.74 14.34 18.38
C ALA A 140 1.68 13.31 17.95
N THR A 141 0.65 13.09 18.77
CA THR A 141 -0.48 12.19 18.43
C THR A 141 -1.18 12.64 17.14
N LEU A 142 -1.51 13.93 17.01
CA LEU A 142 -2.17 14.47 15.82
C LEU A 142 -1.28 14.35 14.58
N TYR A 143 0.02 14.53 14.72
CA TYR A 143 0.97 14.34 13.61
C TYR A 143 1.01 12.90 13.14
N GLU A 144 1.09 11.93 14.05
CA GLU A 144 1.07 10.50 13.74
C GLU A 144 -0.26 10.08 13.09
N ASP A 145 -1.39 10.62 13.55
CA ASP A 145 -2.71 10.36 12.95
C ASP A 145 -2.82 10.89 11.53
N LEU A 146 -2.28 12.09 11.27
CA LEU A 146 -2.26 12.67 9.92
C LEU A 146 -1.35 11.86 8.97
N GLU A 147 -0.17 11.43 9.43
CA GLU A 147 0.73 10.57 8.66
C GLU A 147 0.05 9.23 8.33
N THR A 148 -0.60 8.63 9.32
CA THR A 148 -1.34 7.36 9.15
C THR A 148 -2.48 7.52 8.15
N LEU A 149 -3.26 8.59 8.23
CA LEU A 149 -4.32 8.88 7.27
C LEU A 149 -3.78 9.05 5.85
N ALA A 150 -2.68 9.79 5.68
CA ALA A 150 -2.04 9.96 4.38
C ALA A 150 -1.52 8.62 3.82
N ALA A 151 -0.91 7.78 4.66
CA ALA A 151 -0.47 6.44 4.29
C ALA A 151 -1.64 5.54 3.85
N ILE A 152 -2.77 5.55 4.58
CA ILE A 152 -4.00 4.83 4.26
C ILE A 152 -4.53 5.22 2.87
N LEU A 153 -4.60 6.52 2.58
CA LEU A 153 -5.08 7.02 1.29
C LEU A 153 -4.12 6.64 0.16
N THR A 154 -2.83 6.77 0.36
CA THR A 154 -1.81 6.38 -0.62
C THR A 154 -1.86 4.88 -0.90
N LEU A 155 -1.95 4.06 0.16
CA LEU A 155 -2.05 2.60 0.05
C LEU A 155 -3.31 2.16 -0.68
N SER A 156 -4.45 2.82 -0.41
CA SER A 156 -5.71 2.50 -1.08
C SER A 156 -5.67 2.79 -2.58
N LEU A 157 -5.01 3.88 -3.01
CA LEU A 157 -4.80 4.19 -4.42
C LEU A 157 -3.83 3.21 -5.07
N LEU A 158 -2.73 2.86 -4.39
CA LEU A 158 -1.80 1.84 -4.87
C LEU A 158 -2.50 0.48 -5.07
N ALA A 159 -3.33 0.07 -4.11
CA ALA A 159 -4.12 -1.14 -4.20
C ALA A 159 -5.16 -1.08 -5.34
N ALA A 160 -5.77 0.09 -5.56
CA ALA A 160 -6.68 0.33 -6.68
C ALA A 160 -5.98 0.20 -8.03
N THR A 161 -4.72 0.68 -8.15
CA THR A 161 -3.88 0.50 -9.34
C THR A 161 -3.76 -0.98 -9.70
N PHE A 162 -3.41 -1.85 -8.74
CA PHE A 162 -3.34 -3.29 -9.01
C PHE A 162 -4.69 -3.88 -9.40
N GLY A 163 -5.78 -3.49 -8.73
CA GLY A 163 -7.14 -3.93 -9.06
C GLY A 163 -7.59 -3.51 -10.46
N LEU A 164 -7.09 -2.39 -10.97
CA LEU A 164 -7.41 -1.86 -12.30
C LEU A 164 -6.55 -2.50 -13.40
N TRP A 165 -5.24 -2.68 -13.16
CA TRP A 165 -4.28 -3.11 -14.17
C TRP A 165 -4.25 -4.63 -14.36
N VAL A 166 -4.52 -5.40 -13.30
CA VAL A 166 -4.51 -6.87 -13.32
C VAL A 166 -5.94 -7.39 -13.42
N GLY A 167 -6.24 -8.10 -14.50
CA GLY A 167 -7.60 -8.64 -14.75
C GLY A 167 -7.93 -9.88 -13.91
N HIS A 168 -6.91 -10.63 -13.45
CA HIS A 168 -7.10 -11.85 -12.67
C HIS A 168 -7.02 -11.55 -11.16
N VAL A 169 -8.08 -11.88 -10.44
CA VAL A 169 -8.26 -11.50 -9.02
C VAL A 169 -7.17 -11.97 -8.10
N PHE A 170 -6.91 -13.27 -8.09
CA PHE A 170 -5.89 -13.85 -7.22
C PHE A 170 -4.51 -13.22 -7.48
N ALA A 171 -4.19 -13.02 -8.75
CA ALA A 171 -2.94 -12.40 -9.14
C ALA A 171 -2.85 -10.93 -8.75
N SER A 172 -3.95 -10.19 -8.84
CA SER A 172 -4.03 -8.79 -8.41
C SER A 172 -3.77 -8.65 -6.91
N VAL A 173 -4.47 -9.48 -6.10
CA VAL A 173 -4.31 -9.46 -4.64
C VAL A 173 -2.88 -9.88 -4.26
N LEU A 174 -2.36 -10.96 -4.85
CA LEU A 174 -1.01 -11.44 -4.57
C LEU A 174 0.05 -10.42 -4.98
N ALA A 175 -0.05 -9.86 -6.20
CA ALA A 175 0.90 -8.86 -6.68
C ALA A 175 0.87 -7.59 -5.82
N ALA A 176 -0.33 -7.09 -5.47
CA ALA A 176 -0.48 -5.93 -4.60
C ALA A 176 0.10 -6.19 -3.21
N PHE A 177 -0.16 -7.37 -2.62
CA PHE A 177 0.35 -7.73 -1.31
C PHE A 177 1.88 -7.83 -1.31
N VAL A 178 2.46 -8.59 -2.26
CA VAL A 178 3.92 -8.75 -2.38
C VAL A 178 4.59 -7.41 -2.63
N PHE A 179 4.05 -6.59 -3.54
CA PHE A 179 4.60 -5.26 -3.82
C PHE A 179 4.55 -4.37 -2.58
N THR A 180 3.43 -4.30 -1.88
CA THR A 180 3.27 -3.47 -0.69
C THR A 180 4.22 -3.90 0.43
N CYS A 181 4.31 -5.21 0.72
CA CYS A 181 5.23 -5.72 1.74
C CYS A 181 6.70 -5.51 1.36
N SER A 182 7.04 -5.56 0.07
CA SER A 182 8.41 -5.35 -0.40
C SER A 182 8.85 -3.89 -0.47
N LEU A 183 7.93 -2.91 -0.33
CA LEU A 183 8.27 -1.48 -0.34
C LEU A 183 9.29 -1.10 0.74
N VAL A 184 9.19 -1.71 1.93
CA VAL A 184 10.12 -1.47 3.03
C VAL A 184 11.53 -1.91 2.63
N PHE A 185 11.65 -3.09 2.01
CA PHE A 185 12.93 -3.61 1.53
C PHE A 185 13.46 -2.82 0.33
N ALA A 186 12.57 -2.36 -0.56
CA ALA A 186 12.96 -1.51 -1.68
C ALA A 186 13.52 -0.16 -1.20
N TYR A 187 12.91 0.42 -0.18
CA TYR A 187 13.40 1.66 0.44
C TYR A 187 14.78 1.45 1.09
N ASP A 188 14.95 0.39 1.90
CA ASP A 188 16.24 0.02 2.49
C ASP A 188 17.30 -0.22 1.40
N GLY A 189 16.95 -0.95 0.35
CA GLY A 189 17.82 -1.20 -0.79
C GLY A 189 18.26 0.08 -1.53
N LEU A 190 17.32 1.03 -1.73
CA LEU A 190 17.65 2.34 -2.32
C LEU A 190 18.63 3.12 -1.45
N ILE A 191 18.43 3.16 -0.13
CA ILE A 191 19.37 3.81 0.79
C ILE A 191 20.75 3.19 0.68
N ASN A 192 20.84 1.85 0.67
CA ASN A 192 22.12 1.15 0.55
C ASN A 192 22.83 1.45 -0.78
N VAL A 193 22.08 1.49 -1.89
CA VAL A 193 22.62 1.86 -3.21
C VAL A 193 23.15 3.29 -3.20
N VAL A 194 22.37 4.25 -2.71
CA VAL A 194 22.79 5.66 -2.65
C VAL A 194 23.98 5.84 -1.71
N ALA A 195 23.98 5.20 -0.55
CA ALA A 195 25.09 5.22 0.39
C ALA A 195 26.37 4.66 -0.24
N GLY A 196 26.26 3.53 -0.98
CA GLY A 196 27.37 2.93 -1.69
C GLY A 196 27.94 3.81 -2.82
N LEU A 197 27.07 4.49 -3.58
CA LEU A 197 27.47 5.38 -4.67
C LEU A 197 28.07 6.71 -4.18
N THR A 198 27.57 7.23 -3.07
CA THR A 198 28.00 8.54 -2.52
C THR A 198 29.10 8.44 -1.48
N GLY A 199 29.39 7.24 -0.96
CA GLY A 199 30.32 7.02 0.15
C GLY A 199 29.80 7.54 1.50
N LEU A 200 28.54 7.96 1.58
CA LEU A 200 27.89 8.45 2.80
C LEU A 200 27.48 7.28 3.70
N LYS A 201 27.43 7.52 5.01
CA LYS A 201 26.93 6.52 5.95
C LYS A 201 25.41 6.33 5.77
N TYR A 202 24.90 5.10 5.98
CA TYR A 202 23.46 4.76 5.90
C TYR A 202 22.57 5.80 6.60
N ARG A 203 22.87 6.15 7.86
CA ARG A 203 22.14 7.17 8.64
C ARG A 203 22.08 8.55 7.99
N GLN A 204 23.03 8.91 7.14
CA GLN A 204 23.05 10.20 6.46
C GLN A 204 22.17 10.21 5.21
N VAL A 205 21.89 9.05 4.64
CA VAL A 205 21.04 8.87 3.46
C VAL A 205 19.58 8.59 3.88
N ASP A 206 19.37 7.96 5.05
CA ASP A 206 18.06 7.63 5.56
C ASP A 206 17.25 8.89 5.93
N VAL A 207 16.53 9.41 4.93
CA VAL A 207 15.71 10.62 5.08
C VAL A 207 14.50 10.35 5.95
N LEU A 208 13.78 9.23 5.74
CA LEU A 208 12.57 8.91 6.51
C LEU A 208 12.90 8.65 7.99
N GLY A 209 13.97 7.91 8.28
CA GLY A 209 14.40 7.67 9.66
C GLY A 209 14.80 8.96 10.39
N ARG A 210 15.33 9.96 9.68
CA ARG A 210 15.63 11.28 10.26
C ARG A 210 14.39 12.16 10.47
N LEU A 211 13.33 11.95 9.68
CA LEU A 211 12.08 12.69 9.75
C LEU A 211 11.14 12.17 10.85
N GLN A 212 11.35 10.95 11.33
CA GLN A 212 10.54 10.29 12.39
C GLN A 212 10.68 10.93 13.79
N GLY A 213 11.06 12.18 13.90
CA GLY A 213 11.30 12.82 15.19
C GLY A 213 10.16 13.68 15.74
N HIS A 214 8.91 13.47 15.33
CA HIS A 214 7.75 14.29 15.74
C HIS A 214 7.91 15.78 15.50
N GLN A 215 8.82 16.18 14.64
CA GLN A 215 9.00 17.57 14.23
C GLN A 215 8.05 17.91 13.08
N LEU A 216 7.45 19.09 13.13
CA LEU A 216 6.52 19.59 12.11
C LEU A 216 7.09 19.49 10.69
N SER A 217 8.38 19.78 10.52
CA SER A 217 9.07 19.69 9.22
C SER A 217 9.09 18.26 8.66
N GLY A 218 9.28 17.25 9.53
CA GLY A 218 9.24 15.83 9.15
C GLY A 218 7.87 15.41 8.67
N VAL A 219 6.86 15.72 9.46
CA VAL A 219 5.44 15.44 9.14
C VAL A 219 5.04 16.06 7.80
N LEU A 220 5.35 17.36 7.60
CA LEU A 220 5.04 18.05 6.34
C LEU A 220 5.73 17.39 5.14
N THR A 221 6.96 16.93 5.32
CA THR A 221 7.69 16.23 4.23
C THR A 221 7.05 14.89 3.89
N ILE A 222 6.66 14.09 4.89
CA ILE A 222 5.97 12.81 4.69
C ILE A 222 4.61 13.04 4.02
N LEU A 223 3.83 14.02 4.50
CA LEU A 223 2.54 14.38 3.89
C LEU A 223 2.70 14.84 2.44
N ALA A 224 3.70 15.67 2.15
CA ALA A 224 3.98 16.11 0.78
C ALA A 224 4.36 14.93 -0.12
N LEU A 225 5.20 14.00 0.36
CA LEU A 225 5.58 12.79 -0.36
C LEU A 225 4.35 11.91 -0.66
N CYS A 226 3.51 11.65 0.35
CA CYS A 226 2.27 10.88 0.18
C CYS A 226 1.32 11.56 -0.81
N LEU A 227 1.21 12.88 -0.78
CA LEU A 227 0.37 13.65 -1.70
C LEU A 227 0.88 13.57 -3.13
N VAL A 228 2.19 13.67 -3.35
CA VAL A 228 2.80 13.53 -4.68
C VAL A 228 2.58 12.12 -5.22
N ILE A 229 2.86 11.08 -4.43
CA ILE A 229 2.65 9.68 -4.83
C ILE A 229 1.17 9.43 -5.13
N SER A 230 0.26 9.85 -4.25
CA SER A 230 -1.19 9.71 -4.45
C SER A 230 -1.67 10.45 -5.68
N GLY A 231 -1.13 11.64 -5.96
CA GLY A 231 -1.44 12.40 -7.17
C GLY A 231 -0.99 11.70 -8.45
N CYS A 232 0.22 11.14 -8.44
CA CYS A 232 0.74 10.34 -9.57
C CYS A 232 -0.10 9.07 -9.79
N LEU A 233 -0.42 8.32 -8.73
CA LEU A 233 -1.26 7.13 -8.81
C LEU A 233 -2.66 7.47 -9.31
N TYR A 234 -3.28 8.51 -8.76
CA TYR A 234 -4.60 8.98 -9.19
C TYR A 234 -4.62 9.33 -10.68
N TRP A 235 -3.60 10.04 -11.18
CA TRP A 235 -3.50 10.39 -12.59
C TRP A 235 -3.29 9.15 -13.48
N LEU A 236 -2.41 8.24 -13.06
CA LEU A 236 -2.13 6.98 -13.74
C LEU A 236 -3.38 6.10 -13.84
N ASP A 237 -4.11 5.96 -12.74
CA ASP A 237 -5.34 5.16 -12.68
C ASP A 237 -6.47 5.78 -13.49
N GLN A 238 -6.60 7.11 -13.44
CA GLN A 238 -7.57 7.81 -14.28
C GLN A 238 -7.29 7.56 -15.77
N TRP A 239 -6.02 7.68 -16.18
CA TRP A 239 -5.61 7.40 -17.55
C TRP A 239 -5.91 5.94 -17.93
N ALA A 240 -5.55 4.99 -17.07
CA ALA A 240 -5.81 3.57 -17.29
C ALA A 240 -7.31 3.27 -17.43
N PHE A 241 -8.15 3.84 -16.54
CA PHE A 241 -9.59 3.65 -16.59
C PHE A 241 -10.24 4.23 -17.86
N GLU A 242 -9.72 5.36 -18.37
CA GLU A 242 -10.20 5.97 -19.62
C GLU A 242 -9.88 5.07 -20.84
N HIS A 243 -8.73 4.38 -20.83
CA HIS A 243 -8.25 3.54 -21.94
C HIS A 243 -8.54 2.03 -21.75
N LEU A 244 -9.33 1.67 -20.73
CA LEU A 244 -9.67 0.28 -20.47
C LEU A 244 -10.47 -0.32 -21.63
N SER A 245 -9.97 -1.44 -22.21
CA SER A 245 -10.71 -2.23 -23.18
C SER A 245 -11.62 -3.24 -22.48
N LEU A 246 -12.86 -3.36 -22.90
CA LEU A 246 -13.78 -4.38 -22.37
C LEU A 246 -13.46 -5.78 -22.88
N GLU A 247 -12.76 -5.90 -24.01
CA GLU A 247 -12.35 -7.18 -24.60
C GLU A 247 -11.24 -7.85 -23.80
N SER A 248 -10.39 -7.05 -23.12
CA SER A 248 -9.27 -7.55 -22.30
C SER A 248 -9.65 -7.86 -20.84
N SER A 249 -10.94 -7.94 -20.53
CA SER A 249 -11.40 -8.16 -19.13
C SER A 249 -10.96 -9.48 -18.52
N GLN A 250 -10.66 -10.50 -19.34
CA GLN A 250 -10.18 -11.82 -18.91
C GLN A 250 -8.65 -11.97 -19.01
N ASP A 251 -7.95 -11.03 -19.62
CA ASP A 251 -6.50 -11.06 -19.71
C ASP A 251 -5.87 -10.86 -18.33
N PHE A 252 -4.75 -11.56 -18.08
CA PHE A 252 -4.00 -11.39 -16.84
C PHE A 252 -3.59 -9.95 -16.62
N PHE A 253 -3.09 -9.29 -17.68
CA PHE A 253 -2.69 -7.89 -17.68
C PHE A 253 -3.46 -7.13 -18.76
N ARG A 254 -4.26 -6.13 -18.35
CA ARG A 254 -5.24 -5.45 -19.19
C ARG A 254 -4.65 -4.53 -20.25
N PHE A 255 -3.36 -4.20 -20.15
CA PHE A 255 -2.68 -3.26 -21.07
C PHE A 255 -1.52 -3.95 -21.79
N PRO A 256 -1.76 -4.72 -22.87
CA PRO A 256 -0.73 -5.52 -23.56
C PRO A 256 0.50 -4.71 -23.99
N GLN A 257 0.29 -3.46 -24.41
CA GLN A 257 1.36 -2.55 -24.85
C GLN A 257 2.35 -2.17 -23.72
N TRP A 258 1.97 -2.28 -22.46
CA TRP A 258 2.81 -1.96 -21.30
C TRP A 258 3.51 -3.18 -20.68
N ARG A 259 3.29 -4.40 -21.21
CA ARG A 259 3.87 -5.65 -20.66
C ARG A 259 5.39 -5.55 -20.52
N GLY A 260 6.08 -5.04 -21.54
CA GLY A 260 7.54 -4.89 -21.50
C GLY A 260 8.02 -3.88 -20.45
N ALA A 261 7.35 -2.74 -20.34
CA ALA A 261 7.70 -1.70 -19.37
C ALA A 261 7.47 -2.19 -17.93
N VAL A 262 6.34 -2.87 -17.68
CA VAL A 262 6.04 -3.47 -16.37
C VAL A 262 7.05 -4.54 -16.00
N LEU A 263 7.44 -5.41 -16.95
CA LEU A 263 8.46 -6.42 -16.73
C LEU A 263 9.81 -5.79 -16.38
N GLY A 264 10.25 -4.78 -17.13
CA GLY A 264 11.50 -4.07 -16.88
C GLY A 264 11.51 -3.37 -15.51
N PHE A 265 10.41 -2.70 -15.17
CA PHE A 265 10.23 -2.08 -13.85
C PHE A 265 10.28 -3.12 -12.72
N SER A 266 9.59 -4.26 -12.88
CA SER A 266 9.56 -5.33 -11.88
C SER A 266 10.95 -5.93 -11.65
N ILE A 267 11.75 -6.10 -12.71
CA ILE A 267 13.13 -6.59 -12.60
C ILE A 267 13.99 -5.61 -11.79
N GLY A 268 13.99 -4.33 -12.18
CA GLY A 268 14.76 -3.29 -11.48
C GLY A 268 14.33 -3.14 -10.02
N TYR A 269 13.04 -3.12 -9.78
CA TYR A 269 12.44 -3.02 -8.45
C TYR A 269 12.87 -4.18 -7.54
N LEU A 270 12.73 -5.43 -8.00
CA LEU A 270 13.06 -6.61 -7.21
C LEU A 270 14.56 -6.79 -7.00
N ILE A 271 15.40 -6.38 -7.94
CA ILE A 271 16.86 -6.32 -7.72
C ILE A 271 17.16 -5.40 -6.53
N VAL A 272 16.59 -4.19 -6.51
CA VAL A 272 16.80 -3.24 -5.43
C VAL A 272 16.24 -3.78 -4.11
N ALA A 273 15.01 -4.28 -4.13
CA ALA A 273 14.31 -4.75 -2.92
C ALA A 273 14.94 -6.02 -2.30
N ILE A 274 15.51 -6.90 -3.12
CA ILE A 274 16.07 -8.17 -2.62
C ILE A 274 17.59 -8.09 -2.52
N SER A 275 18.27 -7.72 -3.62
CA SER A 275 19.74 -7.85 -3.66
C SER A 275 20.48 -6.71 -2.96
N CYS A 276 19.86 -5.50 -2.88
CA CYS A 276 20.51 -4.33 -2.28
C CYS A 276 20.05 -4.05 -0.85
N SER A 277 19.03 -4.76 -0.34
CA SER A 277 18.46 -4.55 1.00
C SER A 277 19.05 -5.50 2.04
N GLN A 278 18.77 -5.23 3.31
CA GLN A 278 19.08 -6.13 4.42
C GLN A 278 18.35 -7.48 4.30
N PHE A 279 17.25 -7.57 3.57
CA PHE A 279 16.59 -8.83 3.26
C PHE A 279 17.51 -9.78 2.49
N GLY A 280 18.24 -9.26 1.50
CA GLY A 280 19.22 -10.06 0.75
C GLY A 280 20.39 -10.53 1.59
N THR A 281 20.92 -9.69 2.49
CA THR A 281 21.97 -10.11 3.44
C THR A 281 21.47 -11.17 4.40
N GLY A 282 20.21 -11.09 4.82
CA GLY A 282 19.54 -12.10 5.65
C GLY A 282 19.45 -13.46 4.95
N ILE A 283 19.00 -13.49 3.67
CA ILE A 283 18.96 -14.72 2.86
C ILE A 283 20.36 -15.31 2.71
N LEU A 284 21.35 -14.49 2.39
CA LEU A 284 22.73 -14.95 2.26
C LEU A 284 23.25 -15.53 3.58
N GLY A 285 22.93 -14.86 4.72
CA GLY A 285 23.29 -15.32 6.05
C GLY A 285 22.68 -16.68 6.38
N MET A 286 21.42 -16.91 6.02
CA MET A 286 20.75 -18.21 6.18
C MET A 286 21.41 -19.34 5.37
N VAL A 287 21.92 -19.03 4.16
CA VAL A 287 22.55 -20.03 3.29
C VAL A 287 24.00 -20.31 3.69
N THR A 288 24.71 -19.30 4.19
CA THR A 288 26.17 -19.39 4.48
C THR A 288 26.51 -19.49 5.97
N ASP A 289 25.48 -19.48 6.86
CA ASP A 289 25.62 -19.36 8.31
C ASP A 289 26.49 -18.17 8.76
N ASN A 290 26.60 -17.14 7.90
CA ASN A 290 27.42 -15.96 8.13
C ASN A 290 26.62 -14.67 7.91
N TYR A 291 26.08 -14.15 9.01
CA TYR A 291 25.27 -12.91 9.00
C TYR A 291 26.19 -11.69 8.99
N ARG A 292 26.23 -10.99 7.84
CA ARG A 292 27.02 -9.75 7.67
C ARG A 292 26.07 -8.54 7.59
N ALA A 293 26.55 -7.42 8.12
CA ALA A 293 25.81 -6.16 8.05
C ALA A 293 25.72 -5.59 6.61
N GLN A 294 26.69 -5.96 5.75
CA GLN A 294 26.74 -5.53 4.35
C GLN A 294 26.99 -6.73 3.44
N MET A 295 26.33 -6.73 2.28
CA MET A 295 26.50 -7.77 1.29
C MET A 295 27.87 -7.64 0.58
N PRO A 296 28.67 -8.73 0.49
CA PRO A 296 29.87 -8.73 -0.33
C PRO A 296 29.51 -8.43 -1.79
N LEU A 297 30.28 -7.58 -2.46
CA LEU A 297 29.99 -7.09 -3.81
C LEU A 297 29.76 -8.24 -4.80
N LEU A 298 30.58 -9.27 -4.79
CA LEU A 298 30.46 -10.44 -5.67
C LEU A 298 29.15 -11.21 -5.40
N ALA A 299 28.81 -11.45 -4.13
CA ALA A 299 27.57 -12.11 -3.75
C ALA A 299 26.34 -11.28 -4.14
N GLY A 300 26.43 -9.96 -3.99
CA GLY A 300 25.38 -9.01 -4.42
C GLY A 300 25.12 -9.07 -5.93
N ILE A 301 26.19 -9.11 -6.75
CA ILE A 301 26.05 -9.23 -8.20
C ILE A 301 25.42 -10.59 -8.59
N ILE A 302 25.89 -11.69 -8.01
CA ILE A 302 25.31 -13.02 -8.28
C ILE A 302 23.83 -13.04 -7.90
N MET A 303 23.48 -12.52 -6.73
CA MET A 303 22.09 -12.44 -6.28
C MET A 303 21.23 -11.57 -7.19
N ALA A 304 21.75 -10.42 -7.64
CA ALA A 304 21.06 -9.55 -8.59
C ALA A 304 20.78 -10.25 -9.92
N LEU A 305 21.74 -11.02 -10.44
CA LEU A 305 21.54 -11.81 -11.67
C LEU A 305 20.50 -12.92 -11.50
N VAL A 306 20.53 -13.62 -10.37
CA VAL A 306 19.54 -14.67 -10.05
C VAL A 306 18.15 -14.06 -9.91
N VAL A 307 18.00 -12.97 -9.15
CA VAL A 307 16.72 -12.25 -8.99
C VAL A 307 16.23 -11.71 -10.32
N ALA A 308 17.10 -11.11 -11.13
CA ALA A 308 16.75 -10.62 -12.47
C ALA A 308 16.20 -11.74 -13.36
N TYR A 309 16.89 -12.88 -13.40
CA TYR A 309 16.49 -14.02 -14.22
C TYR A 309 15.17 -14.62 -13.75
N LEU A 310 15.00 -14.84 -12.44
CA LEU A 310 13.75 -15.37 -11.86
C LEU A 310 12.58 -14.41 -12.11
N THR A 311 12.79 -13.11 -11.89
CA THR A 311 11.76 -12.09 -12.13
C THR A 311 11.39 -12.02 -13.60
N TRP A 312 12.38 -12.08 -14.49
CA TRP A 312 12.14 -12.09 -15.94
C TRP A 312 11.34 -13.34 -16.36
N SER A 313 11.71 -14.51 -15.88
CA SER A 313 11.04 -15.77 -16.21
C SER A 313 9.60 -15.78 -15.68
N LEU A 314 9.41 -15.51 -14.39
CA LEU A 314 8.06 -15.46 -13.76
C LEU A 314 7.21 -14.35 -14.38
N GLY A 315 7.78 -13.17 -14.60
CA GLY A 315 7.08 -12.06 -15.24
C GLY A 315 6.62 -12.40 -16.66
N ARG A 316 7.45 -13.11 -17.44
CA ARG A 316 7.03 -13.61 -18.76
C ARG A 316 5.90 -14.61 -18.67
N TRP A 317 5.94 -15.51 -17.71
CA TRP A 317 4.86 -16.46 -17.51
C TRP A 317 3.53 -15.76 -17.18
N PHE A 318 3.55 -14.81 -16.30
CA PHE A 318 2.35 -14.07 -15.91
C PHE A 318 1.84 -13.11 -17.01
N LEU A 319 2.72 -12.38 -17.69
CA LEU A 319 2.33 -11.33 -18.63
C LEU A 319 1.99 -11.86 -20.03
N TYR A 320 2.67 -12.92 -20.48
CA TYR A 320 2.53 -13.42 -21.86
C TYR A 320 1.79 -14.75 -21.96
N ARG A 321 1.62 -15.50 -20.85
CA ARG A 321 0.92 -16.80 -20.79
C ARG A 321 1.28 -17.74 -21.93
N PRO A 322 2.54 -18.13 -22.08
CA PRO A 322 2.93 -19.04 -23.14
C PRO A 322 2.27 -20.40 -22.97
N ASP A 323 1.89 -21.05 -24.06
CA ASP A 323 1.24 -22.39 -24.07
C ASP A 323 2.10 -23.46 -23.39
N LYS A 324 3.42 -23.33 -23.50
CA LYS A 324 4.37 -24.24 -22.87
C LYS A 324 5.17 -23.54 -21.77
N PHE A 325 5.04 -24.00 -20.54
CA PHE A 325 5.81 -23.48 -19.40
C PHE A 325 7.35 -23.49 -19.65
N ARG A 326 7.83 -24.47 -20.41
CA ARG A 326 9.26 -24.57 -20.77
C ARG A 326 9.75 -23.35 -21.56
N ASP A 327 8.91 -22.71 -22.36
CA ASP A 327 9.29 -21.56 -23.19
C ASP A 327 9.54 -20.29 -22.36
N VAL A 328 9.07 -20.26 -21.12
CA VAL A 328 9.32 -19.19 -20.14
C VAL A 328 10.79 -19.07 -19.77
N TRP A 329 11.45 -20.22 -19.62
CA TRP A 329 12.84 -20.29 -19.18
C TRP A 329 13.85 -20.13 -20.34
N THR A 330 13.36 -20.05 -21.56
CA THR A 330 14.18 -19.87 -22.76
C THR A 330 14.09 -18.43 -23.26
N PHE A 331 15.12 -17.93 -23.93
CA PHE A 331 15.15 -16.59 -24.52
C PHE A 331 14.34 -16.47 -25.82
N LYS A 332 13.44 -17.44 -26.11
CA LYS A 332 12.54 -17.35 -27.26
C LYS A 332 11.60 -16.14 -27.14
N LYS A 333 11.37 -15.44 -28.26
CA LYS A 333 10.41 -14.35 -28.31
C LYS A 333 9.02 -14.94 -28.10
N LEU A 334 8.30 -14.49 -27.07
CA LEU A 334 6.90 -14.81 -26.85
C LEU A 334 6.05 -13.77 -27.57
N ALA A 335 5.07 -14.22 -28.32
CA ALA A 335 4.15 -13.36 -29.06
C ALA A 335 3.14 -12.68 -28.12
#